data_c1e7dc4d93b4f75cc8963dc8ed9a86ed
#
_entry.id   c1e7dc4d93b4f75cc8963dc8ed9a86ed
#
_cell.length_a   1.000
_cell.length_b   1.000
_cell.length_c   1.000
_cell.angle_alpha   90.00
_cell.angle_beta   90.00
_cell.angle_gamma   90.00
#
_symmetry.space_group_name_H-M   'P 1'
#
loop_
_entity.id
_entity.type
_entity.pdbx_description
1 polymer ?
#
loop_
_entity_poly.entity_id
_entity_poly.type
_entity_poly.pdbx_seq_one_letter_code
_entity_poly.pdbx_strand_id
1 'polypeptide(L)'
;LNTNHDDYIALLRKLRKLKGVKKVFVRSGLRYDYVLADNNKDFVRELCEFHVSGQLKVAPEHVSKRVTNMMGKAGKEEFLTFKSWFEEANKKLGKKQYLVPYFMSSHPGCALEDAIELAEFLRDHHMYPEQVQDFIPTPGSLSTCMYYTGINPLDGKPVYVAKKGRDK
;
A
#
# COMPACT_ATOMS: atom_id res chain seq x y z
N LEU A 1 10.60 -14.11 -9.13
CA LEU A 1 10.50 -13.64 -7.76
C LEU A 1 9.77 -14.69 -6.93
N ASN A 2 10.29 -15.06 -5.76
CA ASN A 2 9.56 -15.94 -4.85
C ASN A 2 8.59 -15.10 -4.02
N THR A 3 7.29 -15.31 -4.18
CA THR A 3 6.23 -14.59 -3.46
C THR A 3 5.64 -15.39 -2.31
N ASN A 4 6.17 -16.59 -2.03
CA ASN A 4 5.72 -17.45 -0.94
C ASN A 4 6.00 -16.81 0.44
N HIS A 5 5.02 -16.83 1.34
CA HIS A 5 5.09 -16.24 2.67
C HIS A 5 5.29 -17.26 3.79
N ASP A 6 5.57 -18.53 3.48
CA ASP A 6 5.69 -19.60 4.49
C ASP A 6 6.81 -19.31 5.50
N ASP A 7 7.96 -18.82 5.02
CA ASP A 7 9.09 -18.46 5.90
C ASP A 7 8.72 -17.29 6.82
N TYR A 8 7.96 -16.32 6.31
CA TYR A 8 7.49 -15.19 7.12
C TYR A 8 6.51 -15.65 8.20
N ILE A 9 5.54 -16.49 7.85
CA ILE A 9 4.62 -17.10 8.82
C ILE A 9 5.40 -17.91 9.85
N ALA A 10 6.35 -18.74 9.42
CA ALA A 10 7.17 -19.57 10.31
C ALA A 10 7.96 -18.70 11.31
N LEU A 11 8.53 -17.58 10.86
CA LEU A 11 9.21 -16.61 11.71
C LEU A 11 8.26 -16.01 12.75
N LEU A 12 7.08 -15.52 12.32
CA LEU A 12 6.09 -14.94 13.23
C LEU A 12 5.63 -15.95 14.29
N ARG A 13 5.42 -17.21 13.91
CA ARG A 13 5.07 -18.30 14.82
C ARG A 13 6.18 -18.61 15.82
N LYS A 14 7.45 -18.60 15.39
CA LYS A 14 8.60 -18.76 16.29
C LYS A 14 8.67 -17.64 17.31
N LEU A 15 8.53 -16.39 16.85
CA LEU A 15 8.57 -15.22 17.73
C LEU A 15 7.48 -15.27 18.81
N ARG A 16 6.27 -15.73 18.49
CA ARG A 16 5.19 -15.87 19.47
C ARG A 16 5.48 -16.92 20.56
N LYS A 17 6.33 -17.91 20.27
CA LYS A 17 6.67 -18.98 21.20
C LYS A 17 7.83 -18.65 22.14
N LEU A 18 8.51 -17.51 21.95
CA LEU A 18 9.62 -17.12 22.80
C LEU A 18 9.13 -16.80 24.24
N LYS A 19 9.88 -17.27 25.22
CA LYS A 19 9.59 -16.97 26.62
C LYS A 19 9.58 -15.46 26.88
N GLY A 20 8.52 -14.96 27.48
CA GLY A 20 8.35 -13.53 27.78
C GLY A 20 7.69 -12.72 26.65
N VAL A 21 7.56 -13.25 25.44
CA VAL A 21 6.82 -12.59 24.36
C VAL A 21 5.33 -12.85 24.51
N LYS A 22 4.55 -11.80 24.71
CA LYS A 22 3.08 -11.90 24.84
C LYS A 22 2.38 -11.84 23.51
N LYS A 23 2.84 -10.95 22.61
CA LYS A 23 2.24 -10.71 21.29
C LYS A 23 3.31 -10.24 20.31
N VAL A 24 3.13 -10.55 19.03
CA VAL A 24 3.97 -10.09 17.91
C VAL A 24 3.05 -9.44 16.90
N PHE A 25 3.19 -8.14 16.70
CA PHE A 25 2.35 -7.39 15.77
C PHE A 25 3.10 -6.91 14.54
N VAL A 26 2.46 -7.10 13.39
CA VAL A 26 2.82 -6.46 12.12
C VAL A 26 1.97 -5.20 11.99
N ARG A 27 2.59 -4.03 11.99
CA ARG A 27 1.89 -2.74 11.98
C ARG A 27 1.84 -2.10 10.59
N SER A 28 2.86 -2.33 9.77
CA SER A 28 3.02 -1.71 8.45
C SER A 28 4.06 -2.46 7.60
N GLY A 29 4.30 -1.96 6.38
CA GLY A 29 5.34 -2.49 5.50
C GLY A 29 4.92 -3.74 4.70
N LEU A 30 3.66 -4.14 4.78
CA LEU A 30 3.16 -5.27 4.02
C LEU A 30 2.97 -4.89 2.54
N ARG A 31 3.63 -5.62 1.65
CA ARG A 31 3.40 -5.58 0.21
C ARG A 31 2.23 -6.51 -0.11
N TYR A 32 1.02 -5.97 -0.06
CA TYR A 32 -0.22 -6.75 -0.27
C TYR A 32 -0.31 -7.36 -1.67
N ASP A 33 0.31 -6.75 -2.67
CA ASP A 33 0.43 -7.30 -4.02
C ASP A 33 1.21 -8.62 -4.04
N TYR A 34 2.27 -8.75 -3.24
CA TYR A 34 3.00 -10.02 -3.10
C TYR A 34 2.19 -11.05 -2.31
N VAL A 35 1.40 -10.61 -1.33
CA VAL A 35 0.48 -11.50 -0.63
C VAL A 35 -0.57 -12.07 -1.58
N LEU A 36 -1.10 -11.25 -2.49
CA LEU A 36 -2.02 -11.71 -3.54
C LEU A 36 -1.35 -12.66 -4.54
N ALA A 37 -0.09 -12.38 -4.90
CA ALA A 37 0.69 -13.22 -5.82
C ALA A 37 1.05 -14.60 -5.24
N ASP A 38 1.12 -14.74 -3.91
CA ASP A 38 1.23 -16.02 -3.23
C ASP A 38 -0.02 -16.89 -3.38
N ASN A 39 -1.16 -16.26 -3.66
CA ASN A 39 -2.46 -16.90 -3.76
C ASN A 39 -2.86 -17.75 -2.52
N ASN A 40 -2.20 -17.53 -1.39
CA ASN A 40 -2.42 -18.25 -0.14
C ASN A 40 -3.13 -17.35 0.89
N LYS A 41 -4.44 -17.52 1.00
CA LYS A 41 -5.26 -16.77 1.98
C LYS A 41 -4.93 -17.09 3.44
N ASP A 42 -4.23 -18.19 3.72
CA ASP A 42 -3.86 -18.56 5.09
C ASP A 42 -2.91 -17.54 5.72
N PHE A 43 -2.05 -16.88 4.92
CA PHE A 43 -1.23 -15.78 5.42
C PHE A 43 -2.09 -14.64 5.97
N VAL A 44 -3.11 -14.20 5.23
CA VAL A 44 -4.00 -13.12 5.67
C VAL A 44 -4.80 -13.53 6.91
N ARG A 45 -5.25 -14.78 6.97
CA ARG A 45 -5.93 -15.33 8.15
C ARG A 45 -5.03 -15.33 9.38
N GLU A 46 -3.81 -15.87 9.28
CA GLU A 46 -2.81 -15.90 10.37
C GLU A 46 -2.48 -14.47 10.84
N LEU A 47 -2.30 -13.56 9.89
CA LEU A 47 -2.03 -12.15 10.16
C LEU A 47 -3.15 -11.53 10.99
N CYS A 48 -4.41 -11.67 10.55
CA CYS A 48 -5.57 -11.15 11.27
C CYS A 48 -5.75 -11.82 12.63
N GLU A 49 -5.52 -13.13 12.71
CA GLU A 49 -5.75 -13.88 13.93
C GLU A 49 -4.77 -13.50 15.05
N PHE A 50 -3.48 -13.30 14.72
CA PHE A 50 -2.44 -13.19 15.73
C PHE A 50 -1.59 -11.93 15.67
N HIS A 51 -1.54 -11.24 14.53
CA HIS A 51 -0.50 -10.25 14.25
C HIS A 51 -1.01 -8.85 13.96
N VAL A 52 -2.33 -8.62 13.95
CA VAL A 52 -2.94 -7.29 13.82
C VAL A 52 -3.57 -6.91 15.15
N SER A 53 -3.17 -5.75 15.69
CA SER A 53 -3.65 -5.25 17.00
C SER A 53 -4.95 -4.44 16.95
N GLY A 54 -5.59 -4.38 15.78
CA GLY A 54 -6.79 -3.56 15.52
C GLY A 54 -6.67 -2.77 14.22
N GLN A 55 -5.47 -2.35 13.86
CA GLN A 55 -5.21 -1.63 12.60
C GLN A 55 -4.00 -2.21 11.88
N LEU A 56 -4.10 -2.33 10.56
CA LEU A 56 -3.00 -2.67 9.65
C LEU A 56 -2.82 -1.54 8.65
N LYS A 57 -1.64 -0.92 8.64
CA LYS A 57 -1.29 0.12 7.67
C LYS A 57 -0.83 -0.52 6.36
N VAL A 58 -1.39 -0.09 5.25
CA VAL A 58 -1.03 -0.49 3.90
C VAL A 58 -0.82 0.74 3.03
N ALA A 59 0.02 0.64 2.01
CA ALA A 59 0.41 1.78 1.21
C ALA A 59 0.02 1.57 -0.28
N PRO A 60 -1.26 1.73 -0.65
CA PRO A 60 -1.66 1.82 -2.06
C PRO A 60 -1.06 3.04 -2.74
N GLU A 61 -0.86 4.11 -2.02
CA GLU A 61 -0.29 5.41 -2.38
C GLU A 61 -1.10 6.17 -3.42
N HIS A 62 -1.62 5.53 -4.45
CA HIS A 62 -2.51 6.11 -5.46
C HIS A 62 -3.43 5.03 -6.05
N VAL A 63 -4.44 5.45 -6.84
CA VAL A 63 -5.38 4.55 -7.52
C VAL A 63 -5.30 4.67 -9.05
N SER A 64 -4.87 5.81 -9.58
CA SER A 64 -4.65 5.97 -11.00
C SER A 64 -3.57 5.01 -11.49
N LYS A 65 -3.89 4.22 -12.51
CA LYS A 65 -2.97 3.25 -13.11
C LYS A 65 -1.73 3.92 -13.69
N ARG A 66 -1.86 5.14 -14.22
CA ARG A 66 -0.74 5.92 -14.73
C ARG A 66 0.27 6.21 -13.61
N VAL A 67 -0.21 6.67 -12.48
CA VAL A 67 0.63 7.04 -11.33
C VAL A 67 1.23 5.81 -10.66
N THR A 68 0.43 4.78 -10.39
CA THR A 68 0.91 3.54 -9.75
C THR A 68 1.96 2.82 -10.62
N ASN A 69 1.83 2.85 -11.94
CA ASN A 69 2.86 2.32 -12.84
C ASN A 69 4.19 3.08 -12.72
N MET A 70 4.15 4.41 -12.61
CA MET A 70 5.36 5.22 -12.40
C MET A 70 6.00 4.98 -11.03
N MET A 71 5.19 4.67 -10.02
CA MET A 71 5.65 4.28 -8.69
C MET A 71 6.21 2.84 -8.64
N GLY A 72 5.95 2.00 -9.64
CA GLY A 72 6.19 0.56 -9.58
C GLY A 72 5.35 -0.13 -8.50
N LYS A 73 4.12 0.32 -8.33
CA LYS A 73 3.16 -0.18 -7.34
C LYS A 73 1.99 -0.92 -7.99
N ALA A 74 1.34 -1.74 -7.21
CA ALA A 74 0.07 -2.36 -7.59
C ALA A 74 -1.03 -1.32 -7.77
N GLY A 75 -2.00 -1.63 -8.62
CA GLY A 75 -3.14 -0.77 -8.89
C GLY A 75 -4.26 -0.86 -7.86
N LYS A 76 -5.36 -0.19 -8.14
CA LYS A 76 -6.54 -0.17 -7.27
C LYS A 76 -7.21 -1.55 -7.13
N GLU A 77 -7.15 -2.36 -8.17
CA GLU A 77 -7.80 -3.68 -8.18
C GLU A 77 -7.14 -4.64 -7.16
N GLU A 78 -5.82 -4.66 -7.11
CA GLU A 78 -5.06 -5.44 -6.13
C GLU A 78 -5.34 -4.93 -4.71
N PHE A 79 -5.43 -3.62 -4.52
CA PHE A 79 -5.77 -3.06 -3.21
C PHE A 79 -7.16 -3.48 -2.75
N LEU A 80 -8.18 -3.39 -3.63
CA LEU A 80 -9.54 -3.80 -3.32
C LEU A 80 -9.65 -5.30 -3.06
N THR A 81 -8.93 -6.12 -3.83
CA THR A 81 -8.87 -7.56 -3.62
C THR A 81 -8.27 -7.90 -2.25
N PHE A 82 -7.16 -7.28 -1.89
CA PHE A 82 -6.56 -7.48 -0.57
C PHE A 82 -7.50 -7.01 0.56
N LYS A 83 -8.15 -5.86 0.38
CA LYS A 83 -9.15 -5.35 1.33
C LYS A 83 -10.26 -6.37 1.56
N SER A 84 -10.80 -6.96 0.47
CA SER A 84 -11.82 -8.00 0.55
C SER A 84 -11.33 -9.24 1.32
N TRP A 85 -10.10 -9.72 1.08
CA TRP A 85 -9.52 -10.85 1.81
C TRP A 85 -9.37 -10.54 3.31
N PHE A 86 -8.93 -9.34 3.63
CA PHE A 86 -8.77 -8.88 5.01
C PHE A 86 -10.11 -8.81 5.74
N GLU A 87 -11.15 -8.27 5.10
CA GLU A 87 -12.50 -8.17 5.65
C GLU A 87 -13.14 -9.56 5.83
N GLU A 88 -12.98 -10.45 4.84
CA GLU A 88 -13.44 -11.84 4.92
C GLU A 88 -12.78 -12.60 6.09
N ALA A 89 -11.46 -12.44 6.25
CA ALA A 89 -10.73 -13.05 7.36
C ALA A 89 -11.24 -12.54 8.72
N ASN A 90 -11.43 -11.23 8.86
CA ASN A 90 -11.96 -10.64 10.08
C ASN A 90 -13.37 -11.13 10.40
N LYS A 91 -14.24 -11.22 9.39
CA LYS A 91 -15.61 -11.75 9.54
C LYS A 91 -15.60 -13.19 10.05
N LYS A 92 -14.75 -14.06 9.46
CA LYS A 92 -14.61 -15.46 9.88
C LYS A 92 -14.05 -15.62 11.29
N LEU A 93 -13.16 -14.71 11.70
CA LEU A 93 -12.53 -14.71 13.02
C LEU A 93 -13.33 -13.97 14.10
N GLY A 94 -14.44 -13.34 13.73
CA GLY A 94 -15.23 -12.50 14.65
C GLY A 94 -14.47 -11.28 15.18
N LYS A 95 -13.51 -10.75 14.41
CA LYS A 95 -12.66 -9.62 14.80
C LYS A 95 -13.12 -8.31 14.17
N LYS A 96 -12.81 -7.21 14.87
CA LYS A 96 -12.99 -5.84 14.37
C LYS A 96 -11.62 -5.20 14.17
N GLN A 97 -11.07 -5.39 12.98
CA GLN A 97 -9.78 -4.80 12.59
C GLN A 97 -9.99 -3.98 11.31
N TYR A 98 -9.18 -2.95 11.12
CA TYR A 98 -9.32 -1.99 10.03
C TYR A 98 -8.04 -1.86 9.24
N LEU A 99 -8.16 -1.72 7.92
CA LEU A 99 -7.07 -1.24 7.08
C LEU A 99 -6.98 0.27 7.19
N VAL A 100 -5.75 0.77 7.35
CA VAL A 100 -5.44 2.19 7.30
C VAL A 100 -4.62 2.43 6.03
N PRO A 101 -5.27 2.82 4.91
CA PRO A 101 -4.57 3.06 3.67
C PRO A 101 -3.80 4.39 3.73
N TYR A 102 -2.58 4.36 3.24
CA TYR A 102 -1.74 5.54 3.06
C TYR A 102 -1.80 5.95 1.58
N PHE A 103 -2.10 7.22 1.34
CA PHE A 103 -2.13 7.83 0.02
C PHE A 103 -1.13 8.96 -0.10
N MET A 104 -0.71 9.23 -1.34
CA MET A 104 0.26 10.26 -1.68
C MET A 104 -0.29 11.15 -2.77
N SER A 105 -0.13 12.46 -2.62
CA SER A 105 -0.41 13.46 -3.64
C SER A 105 0.86 13.89 -4.35
N SER A 106 0.70 14.51 -5.52
CA SER A 106 1.78 15.21 -6.24
C SER A 106 2.99 14.35 -6.62
N HIS A 107 2.85 13.02 -6.71
CA HIS A 107 3.90 12.16 -7.27
C HIS A 107 4.20 12.60 -8.72
N PRO A 108 5.46 12.58 -9.18
CA PRO A 108 5.77 12.79 -10.58
C PRO A 108 4.88 11.96 -11.50
N GLY A 109 4.24 12.60 -12.48
CA GLY A 109 3.23 12.01 -13.35
C GLY A 109 1.79 12.10 -12.85
N CYS A 110 1.55 12.52 -11.62
CA CYS A 110 0.20 12.79 -11.13
C CYS A 110 -0.27 14.16 -11.62
N ALA A 111 -1.22 14.18 -12.55
CA ALA A 111 -1.89 15.39 -13.02
C ALA A 111 -3.22 15.58 -12.26
N LEU A 112 -3.93 16.65 -12.55
CA LEU A 112 -5.20 16.98 -11.88
C LEU A 112 -6.24 15.86 -12.05
N GLU A 113 -6.30 15.26 -13.21
CA GLU A 113 -7.24 14.17 -13.51
C GLU A 113 -7.00 12.95 -12.61
N ASP A 114 -5.73 12.64 -12.32
CA ASP A 114 -5.39 11.53 -11.41
C ASP A 114 -5.77 11.85 -9.96
N ALA A 115 -5.58 13.10 -9.54
CA ALA A 115 -6.00 13.56 -8.22
C ALA A 115 -7.53 13.50 -8.05
N ILE A 116 -8.27 13.86 -9.09
CA ILE A 116 -9.73 13.73 -9.13
C ILE A 116 -10.13 12.26 -9.06
N GLU A 117 -9.49 11.36 -9.84
CA GLU A 117 -9.74 9.91 -9.79
C GLU A 117 -9.53 9.37 -8.35
N LEU A 118 -8.48 9.81 -7.67
CA LEU A 118 -8.24 9.42 -6.27
C LEU A 118 -9.34 9.93 -5.35
N ALA A 119 -9.75 11.20 -5.49
CA ALA A 119 -10.80 11.78 -4.65
C ALA A 119 -12.15 11.09 -4.86
N GLU A 120 -12.51 10.78 -6.11
CA GLU A 120 -13.71 10.03 -6.44
C GLU A 120 -13.67 8.60 -5.87
N PHE A 121 -12.54 7.92 -6.02
CA PHE A 121 -12.35 6.59 -5.44
C PHE A 121 -12.54 6.60 -3.92
N LEU A 122 -11.96 7.57 -3.23
CA LEU A 122 -12.10 7.70 -1.77
C LEU A 122 -13.56 7.92 -1.37
N ARG A 123 -14.27 8.82 -2.08
CA ARG A 123 -15.70 9.08 -1.88
C ARG A 123 -16.54 7.81 -2.07
N ASP A 124 -16.34 7.12 -3.20
CA ASP A 124 -17.18 5.99 -3.61
C ASP A 124 -16.97 4.76 -2.73
N HIS A 125 -15.77 4.62 -2.16
CA HIS A 125 -15.45 3.55 -1.20
C HIS A 125 -15.59 3.95 0.27
N HIS A 126 -16.14 5.14 0.56
CA HIS A 126 -16.30 5.68 1.92
C HIS A 126 -15.00 5.64 2.74
N MET A 127 -13.88 5.96 2.09
CA MET A 127 -12.58 6.04 2.73
C MET A 127 -12.25 7.48 3.08
N TYR A 128 -11.95 7.73 4.34
CA TYR A 128 -11.64 9.07 4.86
C TYR A 128 -10.23 9.04 5.47
N PRO A 129 -9.17 9.09 4.64
CA PRO A 129 -7.81 9.10 5.15
C PRO A 129 -7.55 10.36 5.98
N GLU A 130 -7.03 10.18 7.19
CA GLU A 130 -6.69 11.31 8.06
C GLU A 130 -5.50 12.11 7.50
N GLN A 131 -4.65 11.46 6.74
CA GLN A 131 -3.45 12.07 6.16
C GLN A 131 -3.25 11.60 4.71
N VAL A 132 -3.06 12.57 3.82
CA VAL A 132 -2.51 12.36 2.48
C VAL A 132 -1.19 13.13 2.44
N GLN A 133 -0.09 12.44 2.17
CA GLN A 133 1.22 13.07 2.16
C GLN A 133 1.59 13.54 0.75
N ASP A 134 2.08 14.77 0.63
CA ASP A 134 2.72 15.24 -0.59
C ASP A 134 3.98 14.41 -0.89
N PHE A 135 4.26 14.18 -2.17
CA PHE A 135 5.49 13.54 -2.59
C PHE A 135 6.72 14.34 -2.08
N ILE A 136 7.58 13.63 -1.35
CA ILE A 136 8.86 14.15 -0.89
C ILE A 136 9.97 13.43 -1.63
N PRO A 137 10.80 14.15 -2.44
CA PRO A 137 11.90 13.52 -3.16
C PRO A 137 12.93 12.93 -2.19
N THR A 138 13.07 11.61 -2.24
CA THR A 138 14.03 10.86 -1.43
C THR A 138 15.21 10.41 -2.31
N PRO A 139 16.46 10.66 -1.93
CA PRO A 139 17.62 10.24 -2.72
C PRO A 139 17.60 8.75 -3.09
N GLY A 140 18.06 8.43 -4.30
CA GLY A 140 18.18 7.05 -4.77
C GLY A 140 16.90 6.42 -5.34
N SER A 141 15.81 7.17 -5.49
CA SER A 141 14.58 6.66 -6.11
C SER A 141 14.38 7.17 -7.54
N LEU A 142 13.74 6.34 -8.39
CA LEU A 142 13.32 6.74 -9.74
C LEU A 142 12.38 7.95 -9.71
N SER A 143 11.49 7.99 -8.75
CA SER A 143 10.55 9.12 -8.56
C SER A 143 11.27 10.43 -8.29
N THR A 144 12.36 10.41 -7.53
CA THR A 144 13.19 11.60 -7.30
C THR A 144 13.90 12.04 -8.58
N CYS A 145 14.39 11.10 -9.39
CA CYS A 145 14.94 11.42 -10.70
C CYS A 145 13.89 12.12 -11.58
N MET A 146 12.69 11.55 -11.68
CA MET A 146 11.57 12.16 -12.42
C MET A 146 11.22 13.56 -11.89
N TYR A 147 11.22 13.74 -10.58
CA TYR A 147 10.89 15.03 -9.94
C TYR A 147 11.85 16.15 -10.36
N TYR A 148 13.14 15.87 -10.38
CA TYR A 148 14.16 16.88 -10.72
C TYR A 148 14.33 17.07 -12.22
N THR A 149 14.29 16.00 -13.01
CA THR A 149 14.57 16.04 -14.44
C THR A 149 13.33 16.33 -15.30
N GLY A 150 12.11 15.99 -14.79
CA GLY A 150 10.89 15.99 -15.61
C GLY A 150 10.89 14.87 -16.67
N ILE A 151 11.73 13.86 -16.52
CA ILE A 151 11.87 12.75 -17.48
C ILE A 151 11.76 11.43 -16.73
N ASN A 152 11.01 10.47 -17.28
CA ASN A 152 11.00 9.11 -16.79
C ASN A 152 12.31 8.39 -17.21
N PRO A 153 13.15 7.99 -16.27
CA PRO A 153 14.44 7.37 -16.59
C PRO A 153 14.33 5.98 -17.24
N LEU A 154 13.15 5.35 -17.21
CA LEU A 154 12.94 4.02 -17.79
C LEU A 154 12.66 4.06 -19.30
N ASP A 155 12.01 5.12 -19.78
CA ASP A 155 11.62 5.22 -21.20
C ASP A 155 11.98 6.57 -21.86
N GLY A 156 12.61 7.48 -21.11
CA GLY A 156 13.05 8.79 -21.60
C GLY A 156 11.93 9.79 -21.88
N LYS A 157 10.70 9.48 -21.53
CA LYS A 157 9.56 10.36 -21.85
C LYS A 157 9.41 11.49 -20.83
N PRO A 158 8.89 12.67 -21.26
CA PRO A 158 8.56 13.75 -20.35
C PRO A 158 7.52 13.33 -19.32
N VAL A 159 7.69 13.80 -18.08
CA VAL A 159 6.79 13.56 -16.95
C VAL A 159 6.34 14.89 -16.35
N TYR A 160 5.05 15.04 -16.18
CA TYR A 160 4.49 16.20 -15.45
C TYR A 160 4.95 16.16 -13.98
N VAL A 161 5.34 17.31 -13.44
CA VAL A 161 5.73 17.45 -12.04
C VAL A 161 5.08 18.69 -11.44
N ALA A 162 4.23 18.52 -10.45
CA ALA A 162 3.62 19.59 -9.68
C ALA A 162 4.66 20.22 -8.74
N LYS A 163 5.32 21.30 -9.18
CA LYS A 163 6.37 22.00 -8.37
C LYS A 163 5.85 23.21 -7.61
N LYS A 164 4.78 23.84 -8.08
CA LYS A 164 4.21 25.03 -7.46
C LYS A 164 3.11 24.65 -6.47
N GLY A 165 2.99 25.39 -5.36
CA GLY A 165 1.96 25.09 -4.36
C GLY A 165 0.53 25.05 -4.88
N ARG A 166 0.21 25.87 -5.92
CA ARG A 166 -1.11 25.85 -6.57
C ARG A 166 -1.36 24.61 -7.45
N ASP A 167 -0.33 23.88 -7.80
CA ASP A 167 -0.38 22.70 -8.69
C ASP A 167 -0.36 21.39 -7.86
N LYS A 168 -0.21 21.52 -6.55
CA LYS A 168 -0.24 20.46 -5.54
C LYS A 168 -1.58 20.43 -4.84
#